data_c01d448b63f6a84ff5c99ff983bf69f1
#
_entry.id   c01d448b63f6a84ff5c99ff983bf69f1
#
_cell.length_a   1.000
_cell.length_b   1.000
_cell.length_c   1.000
_cell.angle_alpha   90.00
_cell.angle_beta   90.00
_cell.angle_gamma   90.00
#
_symmetry.space_group_name_H-M   'P 1'
#
loop_
_entity.id
_entity.type
_entity.pdbx_description
1 polymer ?
#
loop_
_entity_poly.entity_id
_entity_poly.type
_entity_poly.pdbx_seq_one_letter_code
_entity_poly.pdbx_strand_id
1 'polypeptide(L)'
;MTAKQEIDMPQASVRIIGAGLSGLVLGQCLRRRNIPAVIYEKSKESPTRNNYGITIHPEAYRALQRSMELDESSFFSQAGVHNSSASAGEAAVRVNKAAVMRVLQDKLDIRWETKIEPMTTAKGARRLTADQGYSEIGSGIVVGADGVHSPVRKTLGLASEFDMRVLPYIVFNGKRRLAPADLKHGLEKCFDHADGIAHCQGDTVLSIKADFWDAGKDMAGISYTLSRPATDKDRPLLERNVSDAETLASHFVDEVHALGDLPQPFSQAFDPDAMGKDRLLHWLMRSSLLDGAAIEHFAKWRGIISMGDAVHAQPIVGGSGATTAILDAFELAKHIHSANEVDAAAYVGARAEAWQDDRQRAEQAIHELHVSGTGAKTML
;
A
#
# COMPACT_ATOMS: atom_id res chain seq x y z
N MET A 1 33.09 -14.87 -23.10
CA MET A 1 32.71 -15.53 -21.84
C MET A 1 32.88 -14.50 -20.73
N THR A 2 31.86 -13.74 -20.42
CA THR A 2 31.85 -12.75 -19.33
C THR A 2 31.68 -13.51 -18.03
N ALA A 3 32.65 -13.38 -17.13
CA ALA A 3 32.60 -13.92 -15.78
C ALA A 3 31.33 -13.41 -15.07
N LYS A 4 30.49 -14.33 -14.65
CA LYS A 4 29.36 -14.04 -13.77
C LYS A 4 29.92 -13.51 -12.46
N GLN A 5 29.67 -12.23 -12.14
CA GLN A 5 29.90 -11.73 -10.80
C GLN A 5 28.99 -12.54 -9.86
N GLU A 6 29.58 -13.42 -9.06
CA GLU A 6 28.92 -13.96 -7.87
C GLU A 6 28.59 -12.79 -6.97
N ILE A 7 27.31 -12.54 -6.75
CA ILE A 7 26.87 -11.59 -5.73
C ILE A 7 27.24 -12.20 -4.41
N ASP A 8 28.28 -11.65 -3.78
CA ASP A 8 28.73 -12.05 -2.44
C ASP A 8 27.59 -11.76 -1.46
N MET A 9 26.86 -12.82 -1.12
CA MET A 9 25.70 -12.72 -0.21
C MET A 9 26.25 -12.81 1.22
N PRO A 10 26.06 -11.79 2.06
CA PRO A 10 26.50 -11.85 3.44
C PRO A 10 25.95 -13.12 4.10
N GLN A 11 26.84 -13.91 4.71
CA GLN A 11 26.44 -15.09 5.48
C GLN A 11 25.45 -14.65 6.57
N ALA A 12 24.29 -15.29 6.62
CA ALA A 12 23.23 -15.09 7.61
C ALA A 12 22.68 -13.64 7.69
N SER A 13 21.84 -13.25 6.74
CA SER A 13 21.04 -12.01 6.82
C SER A 13 19.54 -12.31 6.64
N VAL A 14 18.69 -11.51 7.27
CA VAL A 14 17.25 -11.52 6.98
C VAL A 14 17.03 -10.97 5.58
N ARG A 15 16.33 -11.72 4.73
CA ARG A 15 16.04 -11.32 3.35
C ARG A 15 14.60 -10.86 3.23
N ILE A 16 14.43 -9.58 3.00
CA ILE A 16 13.11 -8.95 2.88
C ILE A 16 12.79 -8.79 1.39
N ILE A 17 11.70 -9.38 0.94
CA ILE A 17 11.26 -9.29 -0.46
C ILE A 17 10.20 -8.21 -0.57
N GLY A 18 10.57 -7.10 -1.17
CA GLY A 18 9.73 -5.91 -1.36
C GLY A 18 10.17 -4.70 -0.53
N ALA A 19 10.50 -3.58 -1.20
CA ALA A 19 10.78 -2.28 -0.59
C ALA A 19 9.50 -1.43 -0.47
N GLY A 20 8.38 -2.03 -0.10
CA GLY A 20 7.16 -1.34 0.31
C GLY A 20 7.25 -0.78 1.74
N LEU A 21 6.17 -0.15 2.24
CA LEU A 21 6.18 0.40 3.60
C LEU A 21 6.57 -0.64 4.65
N SER A 22 5.93 -1.80 4.64
CA SER A 22 6.21 -2.86 5.62
C SER A 22 7.66 -3.36 5.53
N GLY A 23 8.18 -3.58 4.32
CA GLY A 23 9.57 -4.04 4.14
C GLY A 23 10.61 -3.03 4.61
N LEU A 24 10.40 -1.74 4.32
CA LEU A 24 11.29 -0.67 4.76
C LEU A 24 11.23 -0.47 6.28
N VAL A 25 10.03 -0.49 6.88
CA VAL A 25 9.86 -0.39 8.35
C VAL A 25 10.56 -1.57 9.04
N LEU A 26 10.36 -2.79 8.55
CA LEU A 26 11.06 -3.96 9.10
C LEU A 26 12.59 -3.79 8.99
N GLY A 27 13.09 -3.38 7.82
CA GLY A 27 14.51 -3.10 7.61
C GLY A 27 15.08 -2.13 8.64
N GLN A 28 14.37 -1.01 8.91
CA GLN A 28 14.77 -0.05 9.93
C GLN A 28 14.77 -0.65 11.35
N CYS A 29 13.75 -1.43 11.69
CA CYS A 29 13.68 -2.09 12.99
C CYS A 29 14.83 -3.07 13.20
N LEU A 30 15.17 -3.88 12.19
CA LEU A 30 16.26 -4.83 12.25
C LEU A 30 17.63 -4.13 12.32
N ARG A 31 17.85 -3.10 11.51
CA ARG A 31 19.05 -2.26 11.55
C ARG A 31 19.33 -1.72 12.95
N ARG A 32 18.31 -1.20 13.64
CA ARG A 32 18.43 -0.68 15.01
C ARG A 32 18.80 -1.73 16.06
N ARG A 33 18.42 -2.96 15.77
CA ARG A 33 18.74 -4.12 16.61
C ARG A 33 20.06 -4.81 16.20
N ASN A 34 20.80 -4.22 15.25
CA ASN A 34 22.03 -4.78 14.68
C ASN A 34 21.82 -6.19 14.09
N ILE A 35 20.63 -6.47 13.54
CA ILE A 35 20.33 -7.70 12.83
C ILE A 35 20.54 -7.44 11.34
N PRO A 36 21.49 -8.10 10.67
CA PRO A 36 21.77 -7.89 9.25
C PRO A 36 20.54 -8.21 8.39
N ALA A 37 20.16 -7.29 7.50
CA ALA A 37 19.04 -7.45 6.60
C ALA A 37 19.36 -6.88 5.22
N VAL A 38 18.86 -7.55 4.16
CA VAL A 38 18.93 -7.10 2.77
C VAL A 38 17.52 -7.06 2.20
N ILE A 39 17.17 -5.97 1.54
CA ILE A 39 15.86 -5.79 0.91
C ILE A 39 16.01 -5.94 -0.60
N TYR A 40 15.15 -6.74 -1.21
CA TYR A 40 15.11 -6.94 -2.67
C TYR A 40 13.86 -6.30 -3.24
N GLU A 41 14.03 -5.40 -4.19
CA GLU A 41 12.93 -4.71 -4.86
C GLU A 41 13.03 -4.88 -6.39
N LYS A 42 11.98 -5.43 -6.98
CA LYS A 42 11.89 -5.69 -8.43
C LYS A 42 11.91 -4.42 -9.28
N SER A 43 11.56 -3.32 -8.69
CA SER A 43 11.40 -2.06 -9.41
C SER A 43 12.67 -1.25 -9.35
N LYS A 44 12.82 -0.38 -10.33
CA LYS A 44 13.81 0.68 -10.31
C LYS A 44 13.52 1.67 -9.18
N GLU A 45 14.57 2.16 -8.54
CA GLU A 45 14.45 3.31 -7.66
C GLU A 45 13.85 4.50 -8.40
N SER A 46 12.85 5.13 -7.82
CA SER A 46 12.19 6.25 -8.47
C SER A 46 11.62 7.24 -7.44
N PRO A 47 12.02 8.51 -7.50
CA PRO A 47 11.52 9.53 -6.59
C PRO A 47 10.05 9.88 -6.83
N THR A 48 9.51 9.55 -8.01
CA THR A 48 8.13 9.88 -8.40
C THR A 48 7.17 8.70 -8.26
N ARG A 49 7.68 7.48 -8.16
CA ARG A 49 6.86 6.32 -7.87
C ARG A 49 6.32 6.44 -6.45
N ASN A 50 5.06 6.12 -6.26
CA ASN A 50 4.38 6.27 -4.96
C ASN A 50 4.18 7.73 -4.49
N ASN A 51 4.31 8.72 -5.36
CA ASN A 51 4.04 10.12 -5.02
C ASN A 51 2.52 10.36 -4.95
N TYR A 52 1.93 9.88 -3.86
CA TYR A 52 0.52 10.05 -3.52
C TYR A 52 0.33 10.00 -2.00
N GLY A 53 -0.78 10.57 -1.55
CA GLY A 53 -1.11 10.58 -0.13
C GLY A 53 -1.65 9.24 0.34
N ILE A 54 -1.31 8.89 1.57
CA ILE A 54 -1.90 7.79 2.32
C ILE A 54 -2.34 8.28 3.69
N THR A 55 -3.40 7.70 4.21
CA THR A 55 -3.87 7.96 5.57
C THR A 55 -3.25 6.92 6.50
N ILE A 56 -2.66 7.38 7.61
CA ILE A 56 -2.04 6.54 8.65
C ILE A 56 -2.67 6.87 9.99
N HIS A 57 -3.11 5.86 10.72
CA HIS A 57 -3.71 6.00 12.04
C HIS A 57 -2.66 6.28 13.13
N PRO A 58 -3.05 6.85 14.28
CA PRO A 58 -2.14 7.37 15.31
C PRO A 58 -1.11 6.35 15.81
N GLU A 59 -1.51 5.11 16.03
CA GLU A 59 -0.65 4.05 16.52
C GLU A 59 0.52 3.75 15.57
N ALA A 60 0.26 3.77 14.25
CA ALA A 60 1.28 3.51 13.25
C ALA A 60 2.18 4.74 13.00
N TYR A 61 1.63 5.96 12.91
CA TYR A 61 2.48 7.12 12.67
C TYR A 61 3.39 7.43 13.86
N ARG A 62 2.91 7.26 15.10
CA ARG A 62 3.73 7.41 16.31
C ARG A 62 4.88 6.38 16.37
N ALA A 63 4.58 5.14 15.92
CA ALA A 63 5.61 4.13 15.81
C ALA A 63 6.64 4.48 14.73
N LEU A 64 6.20 5.01 13.59
CA LEU A 64 7.08 5.51 12.53
C LEU A 64 7.96 6.67 13.03
N GLN A 65 7.40 7.69 13.65
CA GLN A 65 8.16 8.81 14.23
C GLN A 65 9.31 8.30 15.11
N ARG A 66 8.99 7.41 16.07
CA ARG A 66 10.01 6.84 16.95
C ARG A 66 11.07 6.06 16.17
N SER A 67 10.66 5.30 15.14
CA SER A 67 11.59 4.52 14.33
C SER A 67 12.47 5.40 13.41
N MET A 68 11.99 6.56 13.01
CA MET A 68 12.74 7.52 12.18
C MET A 68 13.57 8.51 13.02
N GLU A 69 13.43 8.46 14.35
CA GLU A 69 14.06 9.43 15.29
C GLU A 69 13.70 10.89 14.97
N LEU A 70 12.47 11.09 14.52
CA LEU A 70 11.96 12.41 14.20
C LEU A 70 11.01 12.89 15.30
N ASP A 71 11.11 14.15 15.68
CA ASP A 71 10.02 14.81 16.39
C ASP A 71 8.82 15.05 15.45
N GLU A 72 7.68 15.39 16.03
CA GLU A 72 6.44 15.54 15.27
C GLU A 72 6.54 16.60 14.17
N SER A 73 7.15 17.75 14.47
CA SER A 73 7.34 18.83 13.49
C SER A 73 8.22 18.37 12.32
N SER A 74 9.34 17.72 12.63
CA SER A 74 10.25 17.16 11.61
C SER A 74 9.60 16.07 10.77
N PHE A 75 8.78 15.23 11.37
CA PHE A 75 8.03 14.20 10.63
C PHE A 75 7.06 14.83 9.63
N PHE A 76 6.23 15.78 10.07
CA PHE A 76 5.27 16.41 9.17
C PHE A 76 5.92 17.33 8.15
N SER A 77 7.03 17.99 8.47
CA SER A 77 7.76 18.79 7.47
C SER A 77 8.35 17.94 6.34
N GLN A 78 8.73 16.69 6.63
CA GLN A 78 9.32 15.78 5.65
C GLN A 78 8.30 14.92 4.92
N ALA A 79 7.24 14.50 5.58
CA ALA A 79 6.31 13.49 5.07
C ALA A 79 4.85 13.93 5.06
N GLY A 80 4.47 14.96 5.81
CA GLY A 80 3.09 15.45 5.87
C GLY A 80 2.61 16.03 4.54
N VAL A 81 1.31 15.92 4.29
CA VAL A 81 0.62 16.69 3.28
C VAL A 81 0.15 18.00 3.95
N HIS A 82 0.06 19.07 3.19
CA HIS A 82 -0.25 20.41 3.69
C HIS A 82 -1.41 20.40 4.72
N ASN A 83 -1.28 21.19 5.78
CA ASN A 83 -2.23 21.32 6.91
C ASN A 83 -2.51 20.07 7.76
N SER A 84 -1.87 18.94 7.48
CA SER A 84 -2.12 17.69 8.23
C SER A 84 -1.58 17.67 9.66
N SER A 85 -0.84 18.71 10.09
CA SER A 85 -0.19 18.77 11.41
C SER A 85 -1.10 19.25 12.56
N ALA A 86 -2.24 19.86 12.26
CA ALA A 86 -2.98 20.60 13.29
C ALA A 86 -3.77 19.73 14.29
N SER A 87 -3.89 18.41 14.08
CA SER A 87 -4.69 17.52 14.92
C SER A 87 -4.04 16.16 15.19
N ALA A 88 -2.73 16.11 15.14
CA ALA A 88 -1.98 14.84 15.18
C ALA A 88 -2.03 14.09 16.53
N GLY A 89 -2.72 14.61 17.56
CA GLY A 89 -2.80 13.95 18.86
C GLY A 89 -3.57 12.62 18.85
N GLU A 90 -4.75 12.59 18.25
CA GLU A 90 -5.69 11.46 18.32
C GLU A 90 -6.29 11.08 16.97
N ALA A 91 -6.13 11.89 15.93
CA ALA A 91 -6.69 11.67 14.61
C ALA A 91 -5.70 11.00 13.64
N ALA A 92 -6.22 10.34 12.61
CA ALA A 92 -5.42 9.86 11.51
C ALA A 92 -4.74 11.02 10.76
N VAL A 93 -3.57 10.76 10.19
CA VAL A 93 -2.78 11.77 9.49
C VAL A 93 -2.63 11.44 8.02
N ARG A 94 -2.62 12.47 7.18
CA ARG A 94 -2.34 12.34 5.74
C ARG A 94 -0.86 12.59 5.48
N VAL A 95 -0.17 11.60 4.90
CA VAL A 95 1.25 11.69 4.58
C VAL A 95 1.50 11.34 3.12
N ASN A 96 2.55 11.90 2.53
CA ASN A 96 3.01 11.51 1.21
C ASN A 96 3.81 10.21 1.31
N LYS A 97 3.34 9.16 0.65
CA LYS A 97 3.95 7.83 0.71
C LYS A 97 5.40 7.83 0.23
N ALA A 98 5.70 8.53 -0.88
CA ALA A 98 7.07 8.60 -1.40
C ALA A 98 8.02 9.29 -0.43
N ALA A 99 7.55 10.32 0.28
CA ALA A 99 8.35 11.03 1.28
C ALA A 99 8.65 10.14 2.49
N VAL A 100 7.64 9.44 3.04
CA VAL A 100 7.84 8.46 4.13
C VAL A 100 8.84 7.38 3.69
N MET A 101 8.66 6.81 2.51
CA MET A 101 9.56 5.75 2.00
C MET A 101 10.99 6.25 1.83
N ARG A 102 11.18 7.49 1.38
CA ARG A 102 12.52 8.07 1.22
C ARG A 102 13.27 8.15 2.56
N VAL A 103 12.60 8.57 3.62
CA VAL A 103 13.21 8.60 4.95
C VAL A 103 13.50 7.19 5.45
N LEU A 104 12.59 6.25 5.24
CA LEU A 104 12.77 4.85 5.65
C LEU A 104 13.86 4.11 4.89
N GLN A 105 14.26 4.56 3.70
CA GLN A 105 15.33 3.93 2.91
C GLN A 105 16.73 4.25 3.44
N ASP A 106 16.87 5.30 4.26
CA ASP A 106 18.20 5.72 4.74
C ASP A 106 18.94 4.59 5.46
N LYS A 107 20.19 4.38 5.07
CA LYS A 107 21.11 3.36 5.63
C LYS A 107 20.63 1.91 5.53
N LEU A 108 19.69 1.59 4.65
CA LEU A 108 19.28 0.22 4.35
C LEU A 108 20.03 -0.33 3.13
N ASP A 109 20.37 -1.62 3.18
CA ASP A 109 20.87 -2.33 1.99
C ASP A 109 19.66 -2.73 1.12
N ILE A 110 19.41 -1.98 0.06
CA ILE A 110 18.31 -2.22 -0.87
C ILE A 110 18.87 -2.58 -2.23
N ARG A 111 18.53 -3.76 -2.73
CA ARG A 111 18.87 -4.26 -4.05
C ARG A 111 17.72 -3.96 -5.00
N TRP A 112 17.81 -2.83 -5.68
CA TRP A 112 16.84 -2.40 -6.69
C TRP A 112 16.93 -3.23 -7.96
N GLU A 113 15.89 -3.21 -8.79
CA GLU A 113 15.80 -3.94 -10.07
C GLU A 113 16.09 -5.43 -9.91
N THR A 114 15.86 -5.96 -8.70
CA THR A 114 16.09 -7.36 -8.38
C THR A 114 14.76 -8.05 -8.14
N LYS A 115 14.24 -8.68 -9.18
CA LYS A 115 13.03 -9.50 -9.10
C LYS A 115 13.38 -10.84 -8.50
N ILE A 116 12.76 -11.15 -7.37
CA ILE A 116 12.91 -12.44 -6.71
C ILE A 116 11.78 -13.34 -7.18
N GLU A 117 12.14 -14.43 -7.82
CA GLU A 117 11.23 -15.49 -8.20
C GLU A 117 11.57 -16.75 -7.38
N PRO A 118 10.60 -17.25 -6.64
CA PRO A 118 10.82 -18.46 -5.89
C PRO A 118 10.88 -19.67 -6.85
N MET A 119 11.92 -20.44 -6.74
CA MET A 119 12.08 -21.69 -7.47
C MET A 119 12.14 -22.87 -6.51
N THR A 120 11.31 -23.86 -6.74
CA THR A 120 11.41 -25.15 -6.05
C THR A 120 12.27 -26.08 -6.90
N THR A 121 13.40 -26.53 -6.37
CA THR A 121 14.19 -27.55 -7.05
C THR A 121 13.52 -28.93 -6.94
N ALA A 122 13.81 -29.82 -7.86
CA ALA A 122 13.31 -31.20 -7.84
C ALA A 122 13.69 -31.97 -6.54
N LYS A 123 14.68 -31.49 -5.78
CA LYS A 123 15.12 -32.05 -4.48
C LYS A 123 14.54 -31.26 -3.28
N GLY A 124 13.57 -30.36 -3.48
CA GLY A 124 12.94 -29.60 -2.39
C GLY A 124 13.80 -28.48 -1.80
N ALA A 125 15.01 -28.21 -2.33
CA ALA A 125 15.80 -27.06 -1.91
C ALA A 125 15.18 -25.77 -2.49
N ARG A 126 15.19 -24.70 -1.69
CA ARG A 126 14.71 -23.39 -2.13
C ARG A 126 15.81 -22.60 -2.77
N ARG A 127 15.46 -22.01 -3.87
CA ARG A 127 16.30 -21.01 -4.52
C ARG A 127 15.45 -19.76 -4.72
N LEU A 128 16.00 -18.63 -4.33
CA LEU A 128 15.54 -17.35 -4.87
C LEU A 128 16.35 -17.11 -6.13
N THR A 129 15.67 -16.92 -7.23
CA THR A 129 16.29 -16.49 -8.47
C THR A 129 16.12 -14.99 -8.60
N ALA A 130 17.23 -14.28 -8.73
CA ALA A 130 17.21 -12.92 -9.24
C ALA A 130 17.25 -12.97 -10.76
N ASP A 131 16.58 -12.06 -11.45
CA ASP A 131 16.61 -11.92 -12.92
C ASP A 131 18.03 -11.87 -13.50
N GLN A 132 19.04 -11.56 -12.67
CA GLN A 132 20.45 -11.44 -13.06
C GLN A 132 21.32 -12.69 -12.76
N GLY A 133 20.74 -13.78 -12.31
CA GLY A 133 21.44 -15.02 -12.04
C GLY A 133 20.86 -15.83 -10.88
N TYR A 134 21.21 -17.13 -10.84
CA TYR A 134 20.81 -18.01 -9.75
C TYR A 134 21.69 -17.72 -8.53
N SER A 135 21.10 -17.25 -7.44
CA SER A 135 21.77 -17.29 -6.13
C SER A 135 21.03 -18.25 -5.21
N GLU A 136 21.78 -19.15 -4.60
CA GLU A 136 21.25 -19.98 -3.51
C GLU A 136 20.93 -19.07 -2.32
N ILE A 137 19.72 -19.19 -1.78
CA ILE A 137 19.48 -18.62 -0.45
C ILE A 137 20.27 -19.46 0.53
N GLY A 138 21.37 -18.91 1.04
CA GLY A 138 22.04 -19.46 2.20
C GLY A 138 21.08 -19.58 3.40
N SER A 139 21.58 -20.05 4.52
CA SER A 139 20.84 -20.06 5.79
C SER A 139 20.32 -18.65 6.12
N GLY A 140 19.07 -18.52 6.58
CA GLY A 140 18.48 -17.27 7.01
C GLY A 140 16.97 -17.18 6.78
N ILE A 141 16.36 -16.19 7.42
CA ILE A 141 14.93 -15.92 7.32
C ILE A 141 14.65 -15.18 6.01
N VAL A 142 13.57 -15.56 5.33
CA VAL A 142 12.99 -14.84 4.20
C VAL A 142 11.66 -14.23 4.63
N VAL A 143 11.51 -12.93 4.45
CA VAL A 143 10.27 -12.21 4.75
C VAL A 143 9.62 -11.75 3.46
N GLY A 144 8.43 -12.26 3.16
CA GLY A 144 7.57 -11.79 2.07
C GLY A 144 6.85 -10.50 2.47
N ALA A 145 7.33 -9.36 1.96
CA ALA A 145 6.72 -8.03 2.07
C ALA A 145 6.34 -7.49 0.67
N ASP A 146 6.04 -8.41 -0.24
CA ASP A 146 5.94 -8.22 -1.69
C ASP A 146 4.52 -7.89 -2.17
N GLY A 147 3.62 -7.62 -1.21
CA GLY A 147 2.31 -7.03 -1.44
C GLY A 147 1.25 -8.02 -1.92
N VAL A 148 0.09 -7.49 -2.33
CA VAL A 148 -1.10 -8.27 -2.69
C VAL A 148 -0.86 -9.34 -3.78
N HIS A 149 0.09 -9.16 -4.65
CA HIS A 149 0.46 -10.11 -5.71
C HIS A 149 1.64 -11.02 -5.35
N SER A 150 1.92 -11.19 -4.07
CA SER A 150 3.10 -11.88 -3.52
C SER A 150 3.54 -13.12 -4.30
N PRO A 151 4.68 -13.09 -5.00
CA PRO A 151 5.32 -14.28 -5.55
C PRO A 151 5.81 -15.22 -4.44
N VAL A 152 6.23 -14.71 -3.30
CA VAL A 152 6.63 -15.53 -2.14
C VAL A 152 5.46 -16.45 -1.74
N ARG A 153 4.26 -15.90 -1.55
CA ARG A 153 3.05 -16.68 -1.24
C ARG A 153 2.73 -17.74 -2.31
N LYS A 154 2.82 -17.38 -3.59
CA LYS A 154 2.55 -18.33 -4.70
C LYS A 154 3.47 -19.53 -4.67
N THR A 155 4.73 -19.36 -4.25
CA THR A 155 5.69 -20.46 -4.15
C THR A 155 5.39 -21.43 -3.06
N LEU A 156 4.71 -20.95 -2.04
CA LEU A 156 4.36 -21.81 -0.90
C LEU A 156 3.23 -22.78 -1.24
N GLY A 157 2.68 -22.70 -2.46
CA GLY A 157 1.56 -23.56 -2.88
C GLY A 157 0.21 -23.13 -2.25
N LEU A 158 0.18 -21.98 -1.59
CA LEU A 158 -0.96 -21.46 -0.84
C LEU A 158 -2.04 -20.81 -1.71
N ALA A 159 -2.06 -21.08 -2.99
CA ALA A 159 -3.11 -20.52 -3.88
C ALA A 159 -4.54 -20.95 -3.48
N SER A 160 -4.67 -22.12 -2.85
CA SER A 160 -5.96 -22.64 -2.36
C SER A 160 -6.32 -22.18 -0.93
N GLU A 161 -5.32 -21.77 -0.13
CA GLU A 161 -5.51 -21.33 1.27
C GLU A 161 -5.57 -19.81 1.38
N PHE A 162 -5.40 -19.13 0.26
CA PHE A 162 -5.44 -17.68 0.17
C PHE A 162 -6.76 -17.24 -0.43
N ASP A 163 -7.71 -16.90 0.44
CA ASP A 163 -9.00 -16.34 0.06
C ASP A 163 -8.84 -14.88 -0.42
N MET A 164 -8.49 -14.71 -1.71
CA MET A 164 -8.50 -13.40 -2.33
C MET A 164 -9.82 -13.18 -3.05
N ARG A 165 -10.66 -12.32 -2.50
CA ARG A 165 -11.92 -11.92 -3.10
C ARG A 165 -11.79 -10.56 -3.76
N VAL A 166 -12.46 -10.38 -4.90
CA VAL A 166 -12.73 -9.07 -5.47
C VAL A 166 -14.13 -8.68 -5.03
N LEU A 167 -14.22 -7.64 -4.23
CA LEU A 167 -15.51 -7.13 -3.77
C LEU A 167 -16.25 -6.45 -4.92
N PRO A 168 -17.59 -6.51 -4.98
CA PRO A 168 -18.40 -6.06 -6.09
C PRO A 168 -18.58 -4.53 -6.11
N TYR A 169 -17.47 -3.82 -6.24
CA TYR A 169 -17.44 -2.35 -6.35
C TYR A 169 -16.58 -1.94 -7.53
N ILE A 170 -17.07 -0.98 -8.29
CA ILE A 170 -16.32 -0.28 -9.32
C ILE A 170 -15.66 0.94 -8.68
N VAL A 171 -14.36 1.04 -8.84
CA VAL A 171 -13.60 2.16 -8.28
C VAL A 171 -12.62 2.70 -9.30
N PHE A 172 -12.89 3.92 -9.76
CA PHE A 172 -11.99 4.67 -10.59
C PHE A 172 -11.25 5.73 -9.78
N ASN A 173 -9.99 5.96 -10.12
CA ASN A 173 -9.16 6.96 -9.48
C ASN A 173 -8.40 7.78 -10.52
N GLY A 174 -8.51 9.09 -10.42
CA GLY A 174 -7.73 10.05 -11.18
C GLY A 174 -6.70 10.75 -10.28
N LYS A 175 -5.58 11.14 -10.88
CA LYS A 175 -4.51 11.91 -10.21
C LYS A 175 -4.20 13.14 -11.00
N ARG A 176 -4.35 14.31 -10.37
CA ARG A 176 -4.12 15.62 -10.98
C ARG A 176 -3.05 16.41 -10.23
N ARG A 177 -2.22 17.10 -11.01
CA ARG A 177 -1.31 18.12 -10.51
C ARG A 177 -1.89 19.48 -10.82
N LEU A 178 -1.82 20.37 -9.85
CA LEU A 178 -2.41 21.71 -9.90
C LEU A 178 -1.40 22.74 -9.40
N ALA A 179 -1.42 23.95 -9.96
CA ALA A 179 -0.81 25.07 -9.25
C ALA A 179 -1.67 25.39 -8.02
N PRO A 180 -1.09 25.83 -6.89
CA PRO A 180 -1.85 26.21 -5.70
C PRO A 180 -2.93 27.27 -5.99
N ALA A 181 -2.69 28.14 -6.96
CA ALA A 181 -3.67 29.14 -7.41
C ALA A 181 -4.93 28.54 -8.04
N ASP A 182 -4.87 27.27 -8.48
CA ASP A 182 -6.00 26.56 -9.08
C ASP A 182 -6.83 25.78 -8.04
N LEU A 183 -6.36 25.73 -6.79
CA LEU A 183 -7.12 25.18 -5.66
C LEU A 183 -8.21 26.18 -5.25
N LYS A 184 -9.35 26.17 -5.95
CA LYS A 184 -10.45 27.11 -5.78
C LYS A 184 -11.76 26.38 -5.48
N HIS A 185 -12.78 27.17 -5.15
CA HIS A 185 -14.17 26.71 -4.99
C HIS A 185 -14.34 25.60 -3.93
N GLY A 186 -13.48 25.56 -2.92
CA GLY A 186 -13.52 24.57 -1.85
C GLY A 186 -12.61 23.36 -2.08
N LEU A 187 -11.87 23.28 -3.21
CA LEU A 187 -10.94 22.19 -3.48
C LEU A 187 -9.76 22.19 -2.49
N GLU A 188 -9.37 23.36 -1.99
CA GLU A 188 -8.36 23.52 -0.94
C GLU A 188 -8.69 22.75 0.34
N LYS A 189 -9.98 22.55 0.64
CA LYS A 189 -10.43 21.84 1.84
C LYS A 189 -9.98 20.36 1.89
N CYS A 190 -9.66 19.76 0.74
CA CYS A 190 -9.15 18.40 0.74
C CYS A 190 -7.77 18.26 1.42
N PHE A 191 -7.09 19.39 1.70
CA PHE A 191 -5.83 19.44 2.44
C PHE A 191 -6.00 19.63 3.95
N ASP A 192 -7.21 19.97 4.41
CA ASP A 192 -7.48 20.22 5.82
C ASP A 192 -7.75 18.94 6.61
N HIS A 193 -8.17 17.87 5.95
CA HIS A 193 -8.55 16.60 6.57
C HIS A 193 -7.80 15.41 5.98
N ALA A 194 -7.42 14.47 6.82
CA ALA A 194 -6.71 13.25 6.39
C ALA A 194 -7.51 12.41 5.37
N ASP A 195 -8.83 12.41 5.49
CA ASP A 195 -9.74 11.67 4.61
C ASP A 195 -10.26 12.50 3.43
N GLY A 196 -9.86 13.78 3.37
CA GLY A 196 -10.24 14.68 2.29
C GLY A 196 -11.71 15.12 2.37
N ILE A 197 -12.36 15.24 1.23
CA ILE A 197 -13.78 15.60 1.10
C ILE A 197 -14.52 14.57 0.26
N ALA A 198 -15.79 14.33 0.57
CA ALA A 198 -16.62 13.38 -0.15
C ALA A 198 -18.01 13.95 -0.47
N HIS A 199 -18.61 13.43 -1.54
CA HIS A 199 -19.96 13.72 -1.99
C HIS A 199 -20.64 12.42 -2.41
N CYS A 200 -21.89 12.22 -1.97
CA CYS A 200 -22.68 11.05 -2.35
C CYS A 200 -23.80 11.48 -3.29
N GLN A 201 -23.98 10.74 -4.36
CA GLN A 201 -25.08 10.90 -5.29
C GLN A 201 -25.68 9.52 -5.60
N GLY A 202 -26.82 9.23 -5.00
CA GLY A 202 -27.37 7.88 -4.97
C GLY A 202 -26.41 6.92 -4.25
N ASP A 203 -26.07 5.82 -4.88
CA ASP A 203 -25.10 4.84 -4.42
C ASP A 203 -23.66 5.12 -4.87
N THR A 204 -23.45 6.19 -5.63
CA THR A 204 -22.14 6.63 -6.09
C THR A 204 -21.52 7.61 -5.11
N VAL A 205 -20.27 7.34 -4.75
CA VAL A 205 -19.46 8.17 -3.86
C VAL A 205 -18.30 8.76 -4.62
N LEU A 206 -18.20 10.08 -4.58
CA LEU A 206 -17.08 10.84 -5.08
C LEU A 206 -16.22 11.30 -3.90
N SER A 207 -14.91 11.17 -4.00
CA SER A 207 -13.99 11.69 -2.98
C SER A 207 -12.80 12.39 -3.60
N ILE A 208 -12.28 13.39 -2.92
CA ILE A 208 -11.08 14.13 -3.30
C ILE A 208 -10.15 14.17 -2.09
N LYS A 209 -8.91 13.71 -2.29
CA LYS A 209 -7.90 13.64 -1.22
C LYS A 209 -6.61 14.31 -1.68
N ALA A 210 -5.93 14.96 -0.75
CA ALA A 210 -4.63 15.55 -0.99
C ALA A 210 -3.54 14.47 -1.13
N ASP A 211 -2.63 14.62 -2.08
CA ASP A 211 -1.52 13.72 -2.32
C ASP A 211 -0.17 14.30 -1.89
N PHE A 212 0.06 15.56 -2.21
CA PHE A 212 1.26 16.29 -1.82
C PHE A 212 1.07 17.81 -1.99
N TRP A 213 1.93 18.58 -1.32
CA TRP A 213 2.11 20.00 -1.50
C TRP A 213 3.60 20.30 -1.61
N ASP A 214 4.04 20.89 -2.72
CA ASP A 214 5.43 21.27 -2.96
C ASP A 214 5.50 22.79 -3.20
N ALA A 215 5.70 23.53 -2.10
CA ALA A 215 5.78 24.99 -2.17
C ALA A 215 7.01 25.48 -2.96
N GLY A 216 8.09 24.69 -3.00
CA GLY A 216 9.30 25.03 -3.76
C GLY A 216 9.10 24.94 -5.27
N LYS A 217 8.11 24.17 -5.73
CA LYS A 217 7.75 24.02 -7.14
C LYS A 217 6.41 24.67 -7.48
N ASP A 218 5.80 25.36 -6.54
CA ASP A 218 4.44 25.92 -6.70
C ASP A 218 3.45 24.88 -7.26
N MET A 219 3.41 23.69 -6.64
CA MET A 219 2.64 22.56 -7.14
C MET A 219 1.96 21.77 -6.02
N ALA A 220 0.72 21.42 -6.23
CA ALA A 220 -0.06 20.53 -5.39
C ALA A 220 -0.53 19.31 -6.18
N GLY A 221 -0.79 18.21 -5.49
CA GLY A 221 -1.36 17.00 -6.08
C GLY A 221 -2.61 16.56 -5.34
N ILE A 222 -3.60 16.14 -6.10
CA ILE A 222 -4.82 15.52 -5.59
C ILE A 222 -5.07 14.17 -6.25
N SER A 223 -5.72 13.30 -5.51
CA SER A 223 -6.40 12.11 -6.05
C SER A 223 -7.90 12.30 -5.91
N TYR A 224 -8.64 12.02 -6.99
CA TYR A 224 -10.09 11.99 -6.97
C TYR A 224 -10.59 10.60 -7.35
N THR A 225 -11.61 10.13 -6.65
CA THR A 225 -12.08 8.75 -6.75
C THR A 225 -13.60 8.72 -6.91
N LEU A 226 -14.08 7.96 -7.89
CA LEU A 226 -15.47 7.57 -8.03
C LEU A 226 -15.60 6.11 -7.60
N SER A 227 -16.57 5.81 -6.75
CA SER A 227 -16.83 4.47 -6.26
C SER A 227 -18.34 4.21 -6.23
N ARG A 228 -18.76 3.05 -6.74
CA ARG A 228 -20.16 2.58 -6.71
C ARG A 228 -20.24 1.05 -6.61
N PRO A 229 -21.38 0.49 -6.18
CA PRO A 229 -21.63 -0.94 -6.32
C PRO A 229 -21.53 -1.39 -7.79
N ALA A 230 -21.04 -2.59 -8.01
CA ALA A 230 -21.00 -3.19 -9.34
C ALA A 230 -22.34 -3.77 -9.74
N THR A 231 -22.62 -3.75 -11.03
CA THR A 231 -23.76 -4.40 -11.67
C THR A 231 -23.26 -5.58 -12.53
N ASP A 232 -24.17 -6.38 -13.08
CA ASP A 232 -23.81 -7.49 -14.00
C ASP A 232 -23.03 -7.02 -15.22
N LYS A 233 -23.23 -5.77 -15.65
CA LYS A 233 -22.53 -5.16 -16.80
C LYS A 233 -21.05 -4.89 -16.52
N ASP A 234 -20.67 -4.80 -15.25
CA ASP A 234 -19.31 -4.46 -14.82
C ASP A 234 -18.40 -5.69 -14.72
N ARG A 235 -18.90 -6.89 -15.00
CA ARG A 235 -18.12 -8.12 -14.93
C ARG A 235 -16.78 -8.05 -15.68
N PRO A 236 -16.69 -7.50 -16.91
CA PRO A 236 -15.42 -7.38 -17.62
C PRO A 236 -14.37 -6.54 -16.87
N LEU A 237 -14.80 -5.50 -16.15
CA LEU A 237 -13.91 -4.65 -15.31
C LEU A 237 -13.42 -5.42 -14.08
N LEU A 238 -14.31 -6.16 -13.41
CA LEU A 238 -13.96 -6.94 -12.21
C LEU A 238 -13.03 -8.12 -12.53
N GLU A 239 -13.20 -8.76 -13.70
CA GLU A 239 -12.35 -9.86 -14.18
C GLU A 239 -11.06 -9.36 -14.87
N ARG A 240 -10.85 -8.06 -15.00
CA ARG A 240 -9.74 -7.43 -15.73
C ARG A 240 -9.66 -7.84 -17.20
N ASN A 241 -10.78 -8.07 -17.84
CA ASN A 241 -10.87 -8.30 -19.28
C ASN A 241 -10.69 -7.00 -20.08
N VAL A 242 -10.82 -5.85 -19.42
CA VAL A 242 -10.49 -4.52 -19.93
C VAL A 242 -9.23 -4.04 -19.23
N SER A 243 -8.14 -3.93 -19.93
CA SER A 243 -6.82 -3.58 -19.37
C SER A 243 -6.13 -2.42 -20.07
N ASP A 244 -6.61 -2.01 -21.24
CA ASP A 244 -6.02 -0.89 -21.94
C ASP A 244 -6.44 0.45 -21.29
N ALA A 245 -5.49 1.40 -21.26
CA ALA A 245 -5.66 2.64 -20.52
C ALA A 245 -6.70 3.58 -21.15
N GLU A 246 -6.88 3.52 -22.45
CA GLU A 246 -7.81 4.38 -23.19
C GLU A 246 -9.26 3.96 -22.92
N THR A 247 -9.56 2.67 -23.00
CA THR A 247 -10.87 2.11 -22.69
C THR A 247 -11.23 2.37 -21.20
N LEU A 248 -10.29 2.19 -20.28
CA LEU A 248 -10.52 2.49 -18.86
C LEU A 248 -10.78 3.98 -18.61
N ALA A 249 -10.10 4.85 -19.33
CA ALA A 249 -10.32 6.30 -19.24
C ALA A 249 -11.72 6.68 -19.75
N SER A 250 -12.16 6.13 -20.89
CA SER A 250 -13.51 6.39 -21.42
C SER A 250 -14.59 5.90 -20.48
N HIS A 251 -14.47 4.70 -19.92
CA HIS A 251 -15.41 4.21 -18.91
C HIS A 251 -15.53 5.14 -17.71
N PHE A 252 -14.41 5.67 -17.22
CA PHE A 252 -14.45 6.59 -16.08
C PHE A 252 -15.15 7.91 -16.45
N VAL A 253 -14.86 8.46 -17.61
CA VAL A 253 -15.51 9.69 -18.11
C VAL A 253 -17.00 9.48 -18.30
N ASP A 254 -17.42 8.34 -18.87
CA ASP A 254 -18.83 7.98 -19.05
C ASP A 254 -19.59 7.89 -17.72
N GLU A 255 -18.97 7.31 -16.69
CA GLU A 255 -19.51 7.27 -15.33
C GLU A 255 -19.73 8.68 -14.76
N VAL A 256 -18.77 9.57 -14.97
CA VAL A 256 -18.91 10.98 -14.53
C VAL A 256 -20.01 11.70 -15.28
N HIS A 257 -20.09 11.52 -16.60
CA HIS A 257 -21.17 12.11 -17.41
C HIS A 257 -22.57 11.65 -16.98
N ALA A 258 -22.70 10.39 -16.58
CA ALA A 258 -23.97 9.84 -16.11
C ALA A 258 -24.46 10.46 -14.80
N LEU A 259 -23.58 11.08 -14.02
CA LEU A 259 -23.95 11.78 -12.79
C LEU A 259 -24.59 13.17 -13.05
N GLY A 260 -24.40 13.74 -14.25
CA GLY A 260 -24.89 15.10 -14.57
C GLY A 260 -24.13 16.20 -13.82
N ASP A 261 -24.86 17.23 -13.39
CA ASP A 261 -24.24 18.38 -12.73
C ASP A 261 -23.74 18.06 -11.32
N LEU A 262 -22.44 18.21 -11.12
CA LEU A 262 -21.80 18.01 -9.81
C LEU A 262 -21.63 19.34 -9.08
N PRO A 263 -21.80 19.37 -7.74
CA PRO A 263 -21.52 20.56 -6.96
C PRO A 263 -20.01 20.85 -6.89
N GLN A 264 -19.64 22.12 -6.64
CA GLN A 264 -18.27 22.47 -6.31
C GLN A 264 -17.86 21.85 -4.96
N PRO A 265 -16.61 21.36 -4.82
CA PRO A 265 -15.51 21.37 -5.80
C PRO A 265 -15.47 20.14 -6.71
N PHE A 266 -16.46 19.24 -6.64
CA PHE A 266 -16.47 17.98 -7.39
C PHE A 266 -16.57 18.23 -8.91
N SER A 267 -17.34 19.22 -9.36
CA SER A 267 -17.39 19.61 -10.78
C SER A 267 -16.03 20.06 -11.33
N GLN A 268 -15.18 20.67 -10.51
CA GLN A 268 -13.80 21.01 -10.91
C GLN A 268 -12.88 19.79 -10.95
N ALA A 269 -12.97 18.92 -9.93
CA ALA A 269 -12.11 17.74 -9.85
C ALA A 269 -12.43 16.68 -10.91
N PHE A 270 -13.72 16.48 -11.20
CA PHE A 270 -14.23 15.50 -12.17
C PHE A 270 -14.58 16.14 -13.52
N ASP A 271 -13.98 17.26 -13.87
CA ASP A 271 -14.14 17.89 -15.19
C ASP A 271 -13.59 16.97 -16.28
N PRO A 272 -14.43 16.53 -17.27
CA PRO A 272 -14.04 15.56 -18.29
C PRO A 272 -12.88 16.01 -19.17
N ASP A 273 -12.80 17.30 -19.50
CA ASP A 273 -11.73 17.85 -20.33
C ASP A 273 -10.39 17.83 -19.60
N ALA A 274 -10.41 18.09 -18.29
CA ALA A 274 -9.25 17.96 -17.43
C ALA A 274 -8.85 16.50 -17.20
N MET A 275 -9.84 15.60 -17.00
CA MET A 275 -9.62 14.17 -16.81
C MET A 275 -8.89 13.52 -17.99
N GLY A 276 -9.11 13.99 -19.23
CA GLY A 276 -8.40 13.51 -20.41
C GLY A 276 -6.87 13.71 -20.37
N LYS A 277 -6.37 14.56 -19.49
CA LYS A 277 -4.94 14.83 -19.28
C LYS A 277 -4.37 14.15 -18.02
N ASP A 278 -5.23 13.54 -17.21
CA ASP A 278 -4.86 12.95 -15.95
C ASP A 278 -4.45 11.48 -16.10
N ARG A 279 -3.76 10.99 -15.08
CA ARG A 279 -3.54 9.55 -14.94
C ARG A 279 -4.77 8.91 -14.33
N LEU A 280 -5.53 8.19 -15.13
CA LEU A 280 -6.72 7.48 -14.71
C LEU A 280 -6.42 5.99 -14.44
N LEU A 281 -7.03 5.43 -13.42
CA LEU A 281 -6.83 4.06 -12.96
C LEU A 281 -8.17 3.42 -12.58
N HIS A 282 -8.31 2.14 -12.84
CA HIS A 282 -9.36 1.30 -12.25
C HIS A 282 -8.76 0.40 -11.17
N TRP A 283 -9.34 0.43 -9.98
CA TRP A 283 -8.88 -0.35 -8.84
C TRP A 283 -9.84 -1.49 -8.51
N LEU A 284 -9.32 -2.71 -8.45
CA LEU A 284 -10.07 -3.83 -7.89
C LEU A 284 -10.05 -3.75 -6.37
N MET A 285 -11.21 -3.77 -5.76
CA MET A 285 -11.35 -3.81 -4.31
C MET A 285 -11.10 -5.23 -3.81
N ARG A 286 -9.82 -5.52 -3.55
CA ARG A 286 -9.39 -6.83 -3.09
C ARG A 286 -9.45 -6.92 -1.58
N SER A 287 -9.96 -8.05 -1.11
CA SER A 287 -9.91 -8.45 0.29
C SER A 287 -9.31 -9.85 0.38
N SER A 288 -8.37 -10.04 1.27
CA SER A 288 -7.74 -11.34 1.48
C SER A 288 -7.17 -11.47 2.88
N LEU A 289 -7.08 -12.72 3.34
CA LEU A 289 -6.39 -13.06 4.58
C LEU A 289 -5.75 -14.44 4.40
N LEU A 290 -4.47 -14.53 4.73
CA LEU A 290 -3.75 -15.79 4.81
C LEU A 290 -3.98 -16.40 6.21
N ASP A 291 -4.19 -17.70 6.25
CA ASP A 291 -4.31 -18.42 7.53
C ASP A 291 -3.03 -18.31 8.36
N GLY A 292 -3.17 -17.98 9.64
CA GLY A 292 -2.06 -17.88 10.58
C GLY A 292 -1.28 -19.18 10.74
N ALA A 293 -1.97 -20.33 10.80
CA ALA A 293 -1.35 -21.63 10.88
C ALA A 293 -0.46 -21.96 9.66
N ALA A 294 -0.86 -21.48 8.48
CA ALA A 294 -0.03 -21.59 7.28
C ALA A 294 1.25 -20.75 7.40
N ILE A 295 1.17 -19.52 7.93
CA ILE A 295 2.35 -18.67 8.17
C ILE A 295 3.33 -19.36 9.12
N GLU A 296 2.86 -19.89 10.25
CA GLU A 296 3.67 -20.60 11.22
C GLU A 296 4.33 -21.85 10.62
N HIS A 297 3.56 -22.64 9.87
CA HIS A 297 4.06 -23.83 9.20
C HIS A 297 5.24 -23.49 8.27
N PHE A 298 5.10 -22.48 7.41
CA PHE A 298 6.15 -22.12 6.47
C PHE A 298 7.36 -21.47 7.13
N ALA A 299 7.15 -20.68 8.18
CA ALA A 299 8.24 -20.15 8.98
C ALA A 299 9.08 -21.28 9.59
N LYS A 300 8.43 -22.24 10.22
CA LYS A 300 9.09 -23.39 10.87
C LYS A 300 9.82 -24.29 9.88
N TRP A 301 9.17 -24.68 8.80
CA TRP A 301 9.71 -25.67 7.89
C TRP A 301 10.58 -25.09 6.79
N ARG A 302 10.38 -23.83 6.53
CA ARG A 302 11.01 -23.19 5.41
C ARG A 302 11.75 -21.88 5.72
N GLY A 303 11.72 -21.36 6.94
CA GLY A 303 12.28 -20.06 7.30
C GLY A 303 11.69 -18.92 6.47
N ILE A 304 10.43 -19.09 5.95
CA ILE A 304 9.72 -18.05 5.20
C ILE A 304 8.54 -17.59 6.02
N ILE A 305 8.43 -16.28 6.22
CA ILE A 305 7.32 -15.62 6.87
C ILE A 305 6.80 -14.51 5.97
N SER A 306 5.53 -14.18 6.06
CA SER A 306 4.92 -13.08 5.27
C SER A 306 4.30 -12.02 6.17
N MET A 307 4.17 -10.79 5.66
CA MET A 307 3.56 -9.65 6.36
C MET A 307 2.91 -8.65 5.41
N GLY A 308 2.10 -7.76 5.96
CA GLY A 308 1.41 -6.71 5.21
C GLY A 308 0.45 -7.28 4.17
N ASP A 309 0.30 -6.59 3.02
CA ASP A 309 -0.62 -7.02 1.95
C ASP A 309 -0.32 -8.41 1.37
N ALA A 310 0.84 -9.00 1.68
CA ALA A 310 1.14 -10.38 1.33
C ALA A 310 0.35 -11.37 2.20
N VAL A 311 -0.11 -10.95 3.37
CA VAL A 311 -0.94 -11.71 4.30
C VAL A 311 -2.39 -11.26 4.24
N HIS A 312 -2.66 -9.95 4.37
CA HIS A 312 -3.98 -9.36 4.54
C HIS A 312 -4.16 -8.14 3.61
N ALA A 313 -4.57 -8.36 2.39
CA ALA A 313 -4.94 -7.24 1.53
C ALA A 313 -6.33 -6.72 1.91
N GLN A 314 -6.46 -5.39 1.97
CA GLN A 314 -7.70 -4.69 2.29
C GLN A 314 -8.17 -3.86 1.10
N PRO A 315 -9.49 -3.59 0.98
CA PRO A 315 -10.03 -2.63 0.01
C PRO A 315 -9.33 -1.28 0.16
N ILE A 316 -8.95 -0.65 -0.94
CA ILE A 316 -8.27 0.67 -0.93
C ILE A 316 -9.20 1.74 -0.36
N VAL A 317 -10.49 1.66 -0.69
CA VAL A 317 -11.53 2.56 -0.16
C VAL A 317 -11.97 2.03 1.19
N GLY A 318 -11.86 2.85 2.23
CA GLY A 318 -12.27 2.50 3.60
C GLY A 318 -11.28 1.61 4.37
N GLY A 319 -10.15 1.20 3.75
CA GLY A 319 -9.19 0.31 4.39
C GLY A 319 -8.04 1.04 5.10
N SER A 320 -7.54 0.42 6.17
CA SER A 320 -6.36 0.86 6.95
C SER A 320 -5.08 0.11 6.58
N GLY A 321 -5.00 -0.45 5.35
CA GLY A 321 -3.93 -1.36 4.93
C GLY A 321 -2.50 -0.85 5.17
N ALA A 322 -2.25 0.46 4.99
CA ALA A 322 -0.94 1.04 5.28
C ALA A 322 -0.62 0.99 6.79
N THR A 323 -1.60 1.31 7.64
CA THR A 323 -1.48 1.24 9.11
C THR A 323 -1.16 -0.19 9.55
N THR A 324 -1.97 -1.15 9.13
CA THR A 324 -1.81 -2.56 9.50
C THR A 324 -0.48 -3.12 9.02
N ALA A 325 -0.05 -2.81 7.79
CA ALA A 325 1.24 -3.24 7.23
C ALA A 325 2.45 -2.64 7.99
N ILE A 326 2.35 -1.41 8.49
CA ILE A 326 3.37 -0.79 9.34
C ILE A 326 3.43 -1.48 10.70
N LEU A 327 2.29 -1.73 11.32
CA LEU A 327 2.21 -2.41 12.62
C LEU A 327 2.72 -3.85 12.56
N ASP A 328 2.45 -4.57 11.47
CA ASP A 328 3.01 -5.91 11.24
C ASP A 328 4.53 -5.90 11.25
N ALA A 329 5.14 -4.90 10.58
CA ALA A 329 6.59 -4.82 10.53
C ALA A 329 7.22 -4.56 11.90
N PHE A 330 6.59 -3.71 12.74
CA PHE A 330 7.03 -3.49 14.10
C PHE A 330 6.87 -4.74 14.95
N GLU A 331 5.75 -5.45 14.81
CA GLU A 331 5.50 -6.67 15.57
C GLU A 331 6.45 -7.78 15.16
N LEU A 332 6.56 -8.07 13.85
CA LEU A 332 7.48 -9.09 13.36
C LEU A 332 8.93 -8.83 13.79
N ALA A 333 9.35 -7.56 13.80
CA ALA A 333 10.68 -7.20 14.24
C ALA A 333 10.96 -7.61 15.69
N LYS A 334 9.99 -7.62 16.58
CA LYS A 334 10.16 -8.06 17.98
C LYS A 334 10.47 -9.55 18.06
N HIS A 335 9.92 -10.34 17.14
CA HIS A 335 9.99 -11.80 17.11
C HIS A 335 11.10 -12.36 16.22
N ILE A 336 11.83 -11.53 15.48
CA ILE A 336 13.08 -11.92 14.82
C ILE A 336 14.22 -11.71 15.82
N HIS A 337 14.82 -12.80 16.30
CA HIS A 337 15.89 -12.76 17.30
C HIS A 337 17.29 -12.69 16.69
N SER A 338 17.45 -13.29 15.51
CA SER A 338 18.67 -13.26 14.70
C SER A 338 18.34 -13.44 13.23
N ALA A 339 19.35 -13.44 12.37
CA ALA A 339 19.16 -13.71 10.95
C ALA A 339 18.59 -15.10 10.63
N ASN A 340 18.66 -16.04 11.58
CA ASN A 340 18.25 -17.43 11.41
C ASN A 340 17.09 -17.85 12.33
N GLU A 341 16.63 -16.96 13.22
CA GLU A 341 15.69 -17.31 14.26
C GLU A 341 14.52 -16.33 14.33
N VAL A 342 13.31 -16.83 14.15
CA VAL A 342 12.05 -16.09 14.28
C VAL A 342 11.02 -16.90 15.05
N ASP A 343 10.37 -16.28 16.03
CA ASP A 343 9.19 -16.83 16.70
C ASP A 343 7.93 -16.44 15.92
N ALA A 344 7.60 -17.25 14.92
CA ALA A 344 6.45 -17.03 14.06
C ALA A 344 5.12 -17.20 14.79
N ALA A 345 5.06 -18.11 15.78
CA ALA A 345 3.84 -18.36 16.56
C ALA A 345 3.49 -17.15 17.42
N ALA A 346 4.48 -16.54 18.07
CA ALA A 346 4.27 -15.31 18.84
C ALA A 346 3.86 -14.13 17.93
N TYR A 347 4.47 -13.99 16.75
CA TYR A 347 4.07 -12.98 15.78
C TYR A 347 2.62 -13.16 15.31
N VAL A 348 2.24 -14.36 14.88
CA VAL A 348 0.88 -14.68 14.43
C VAL A 348 -0.10 -14.49 15.57
N GLY A 349 0.20 -14.99 16.79
CA GLY A 349 -0.64 -14.80 17.96
C GLY A 349 -0.91 -13.34 18.30
N ALA A 350 0.08 -12.47 18.10
CA ALA A 350 -0.07 -11.03 18.34
C ALA A 350 -0.86 -10.27 17.25
N ARG A 351 -0.98 -10.83 16.02
CA ARG A 351 -1.52 -10.09 14.88
C ARG A 351 -2.77 -10.69 14.25
N ALA A 352 -3.03 -11.99 14.41
CA ALA A 352 -4.07 -12.70 13.67
C ALA A 352 -5.48 -12.13 13.93
N GLU A 353 -5.82 -11.80 15.17
CA GLU A 353 -7.11 -11.18 15.51
C GLU A 353 -7.24 -9.81 14.86
N ALA A 354 -6.21 -8.97 14.96
CA ALA A 354 -6.20 -7.64 14.35
C ALA A 354 -6.34 -7.71 12.80
N TRP A 355 -5.75 -8.70 12.12
CA TRP A 355 -5.93 -8.89 10.68
C TRP A 355 -7.37 -9.23 10.31
N GLN A 356 -8.02 -10.08 11.10
CA GLN A 356 -9.43 -10.44 10.89
C GLN A 356 -10.34 -9.24 11.08
N ASP A 357 -10.16 -8.53 12.18
CA ASP A 357 -10.94 -7.34 12.53
C ASP A 357 -10.76 -6.22 11.50
N ASP A 358 -9.51 -5.95 11.08
CA ASP A 358 -9.21 -4.92 10.10
C ASP A 358 -9.83 -5.26 8.74
N ARG A 359 -9.78 -6.54 8.33
CA ARG A 359 -10.44 -7.00 7.11
C ARG A 359 -11.95 -6.80 7.18
N GLN A 360 -12.57 -7.23 8.27
CA GLN A 360 -14.01 -7.11 8.45
C GLN A 360 -14.45 -5.65 8.47
N ARG A 361 -13.74 -4.80 9.21
CA ARG A 361 -14.01 -3.36 9.27
C ARG A 361 -13.87 -2.71 7.90
N ALA A 362 -12.83 -3.05 7.12
CA ALA A 362 -12.63 -2.48 5.79
C ALA A 362 -13.71 -2.92 4.80
N GLU A 363 -14.16 -4.19 4.84
CA GLU A 363 -15.27 -4.67 4.02
C GLU A 363 -16.60 -4.02 4.42
N GLN A 364 -16.82 -3.83 5.70
CA GLN A 364 -18.00 -3.14 6.21
C GLN A 364 -17.99 -1.65 5.86
N ALA A 365 -16.84 -0.97 6.00
CA ALA A 365 -16.70 0.45 5.69
C ALA A 365 -17.02 0.76 4.22
N ILE A 366 -16.54 -0.07 3.28
CA ILE A 366 -16.89 0.13 1.86
C ILE A 366 -18.38 -0.15 1.60
N HIS A 367 -18.99 -1.10 2.31
CA HIS A 367 -20.42 -1.37 2.19
C HIS A 367 -21.26 -0.20 2.73
N GLU A 368 -20.97 0.26 3.93
CA GLU A 368 -21.69 1.37 4.57
C GLU A 368 -21.56 2.67 3.79
N LEU A 369 -20.41 2.89 3.16
CA LEU A 369 -20.16 4.04 2.30
C LEU A 369 -21.21 4.17 1.18
N HIS A 370 -21.65 3.04 0.61
CA HIS A 370 -22.56 2.99 -0.53
C HIS A 370 -24.03 2.78 -0.14
N VAL A 371 -24.32 2.28 1.06
CA VAL A 371 -25.71 2.08 1.54
C VAL A 371 -26.30 3.36 2.14
N SER A 372 -25.49 4.23 2.67
CA SER A 372 -25.93 5.44 3.39
C SER A 372 -26.26 6.63 2.46
N GLY A 373 -26.70 6.38 1.23
CA GLY A 373 -27.00 7.42 0.25
C GLY A 373 -28.04 8.42 0.74
N THR A 374 -27.63 9.59 1.12
CA THR A 374 -28.20 10.92 0.89
C THR A 374 -27.49 11.96 1.76
N GLY A 375 -26.82 12.90 1.15
CA GLY A 375 -26.26 14.08 1.78
C GLY A 375 -24.74 14.16 1.73
N ALA A 376 -24.21 15.36 1.62
CA ALA A 376 -22.79 15.62 1.75
C ALA A 376 -22.33 15.15 3.15
N LYS A 377 -21.64 14.03 3.23
CA LYS A 377 -20.96 13.59 4.45
C LYS A 377 -19.52 14.02 4.35
N THR A 378 -19.11 14.95 5.19
CA THR A 378 -17.71 15.09 5.56
C THR A 378 -17.37 13.78 6.26
N MET A 379 -16.56 12.92 5.65
CA MET A 379 -16.02 11.77 6.36
C MET A 379 -15.00 12.33 7.35
N LEU A 380 -15.36 12.27 8.60
CA LEU A 380 -14.50 12.55 9.75
C LEU A 380 -13.59 11.35 10.01
#